data_573b9d881dd826bf3243c3d082c5172f
#
_entry.id   573b9d881dd826bf3243c3d082c5172f
#
_cell.length_a   1.000
_cell.length_b   1.000
_cell.length_c   1.000
_cell.angle_alpha   90.00
_cell.angle_beta   90.00
_cell.angle_gamma   90.00
#
_symmetry.space_group_name_H-M   'P 1'
#
loop_
_entity.id
_entity.type
_entity.pdbx_description
1 polymer ?
#
loop_
_entity_poly.entity_id
_entity_poly.type
_entity_poly.pdbx_seq_one_letter_code
_entity_poly.pdbx_strand_id
1 'polypeptide(L)'
;MDNVVEALQGDFKLFLQALWGQLDLPSPTRAQYAIADYLQHGPKRLQIQAFRGVGKSWITGAFVLWTLFKDPEKKIMIISASKERADNMSIFLQKLIIETPWLSHLRPKSDDARWSRISFDVNCSPHQAPSVKSVGITGQLTGSRADVM
;
A
#
# COMPACT_ATOMS: atom_id res chain seq x y z
N MET A 1 -17.84 12.24 9.96
CA MET A 1 -17.31 11.13 9.13
C MET A 1 -16.51 11.67 7.97
N ASP A 2 -17.07 12.55 7.17
CA ASP A 2 -16.39 13.08 5.99
C ASP A 2 -15.11 13.84 6.33
N ASN A 3 -15.10 14.59 7.43
CA ASN A 3 -13.91 15.32 7.87
C ASN A 3 -12.75 14.40 8.27
N VAL A 4 -13.06 13.24 8.82
CA VAL A 4 -12.02 12.26 9.19
C VAL A 4 -11.40 11.65 7.94
N VAL A 5 -12.25 11.30 6.96
CA VAL A 5 -11.79 10.74 5.68
C VAL A 5 -10.91 11.75 4.96
N GLU A 6 -11.33 13.01 4.87
CA GLU A 6 -10.53 14.07 4.25
C GLU A 6 -9.19 14.25 4.94
N ALA A 7 -9.17 14.26 6.28
CA ALA A 7 -7.94 14.39 7.04
C ALA A 7 -6.98 13.21 6.76
N LEU A 8 -7.49 12.00 6.71
CA LEU A 8 -6.69 10.82 6.41
C LEU A 8 -6.16 10.83 4.97
N GLN A 9 -6.96 11.33 4.02
CA GLN A 9 -6.53 11.46 2.63
C GLN A 9 -5.46 12.52 2.45
N GLY A 10 -5.49 13.56 3.25
CA GLY A 10 -4.56 14.68 3.13
C GLY A 10 -3.23 14.50 3.87
N ASP A 11 -3.13 13.55 4.80
CA ASP A 11 -1.94 13.40 5.63
C ASP A 11 -1.64 11.91 5.88
N PHE A 12 -0.56 11.45 5.28
CA PHE A 12 -0.13 10.05 5.43
C PHE A 12 0.24 9.71 6.87
N LYS A 13 0.78 10.66 7.64
CA LYS A 13 1.13 10.41 9.05
C LYS A 13 -0.11 10.08 9.88
N LEU A 14 -1.22 10.78 9.63
CA LEU A 14 -2.49 10.48 10.29
C LEU A 14 -3.02 9.10 9.88
N PHE A 15 -2.93 8.77 8.59
CA PHE A 15 -3.32 7.47 8.07
C PHE A 15 -2.49 6.35 8.73
N LEU A 16 -1.17 6.55 8.83
CA LEU A 16 -0.28 5.59 9.46
C LEU A 16 -0.64 5.39 10.94
N GLN A 17 -0.91 6.48 11.66
CA GLN A 17 -1.32 6.41 13.06
C GLN A 17 -2.61 5.62 13.23
N ALA A 18 -3.61 5.89 12.39
CA ALA A 18 -4.89 5.19 12.42
C ALA A 18 -4.71 3.69 12.12
N LEU A 19 -3.87 3.35 11.14
CA LEU A 19 -3.61 1.97 10.76
C LEU A 19 -2.87 1.22 11.87
N TRP A 20 -1.86 1.85 12.49
CA TRP A 20 -1.15 1.26 13.64
C TRP A 20 -2.10 1.00 14.79
N GLY A 21 -3.03 1.91 15.05
CA GLY A 21 -4.06 1.71 16.07
C GLY A 21 -4.96 0.51 15.76
N GLN A 22 -5.34 0.35 14.50
CA GLN A 22 -6.15 -0.80 14.06
C GLN A 22 -5.40 -2.12 14.24
N LEU A 23 -4.09 -2.11 14.06
CA LEU A 23 -3.25 -3.30 14.20
C LEU A 23 -2.81 -3.55 15.64
N ASP A 24 -3.27 -2.73 16.58
CA ASP A 24 -2.92 -2.83 17.99
C ASP A 24 -1.42 -2.65 18.25
N LEU A 25 -0.79 -1.85 17.42
CA LEU A 25 0.62 -1.53 17.53
C LEU A 25 0.82 -0.26 18.36
N PRO A 26 1.99 -0.08 18.99
CA PRO A 26 2.32 1.18 19.63
C PRO A 26 2.26 2.33 18.62
N SER A 27 2.07 3.54 19.10
CA SER A 27 2.09 4.73 18.24
C SER A 27 3.37 4.77 17.41
N PRO A 28 3.30 5.26 16.15
CA PRO A 28 4.50 5.34 15.31
C PRO A 28 5.63 6.09 16.01
N THR A 29 6.85 5.59 15.82
CA THR A 29 8.04 6.22 16.38
C THR A 29 8.40 7.46 15.57
N ARG A 30 9.32 8.26 16.13
CA ARG A 30 9.84 9.45 15.46
C ARG A 30 10.46 9.10 14.10
N ALA A 31 11.23 8.00 14.05
CA ALA A 31 11.83 7.52 12.79
C ALA A 31 10.77 7.11 11.78
N GLN A 32 9.70 6.45 12.23
CA GLN A 32 8.60 6.04 11.37
C GLN A 32 7.85 7.25 10.80
N TYR A 33 7.59 8.27 11.61
CA TYR A 33 6.98 9.51 11.13
C TYR A 33 7.87 10.24 10.12
N ALA A 34 9.19 10.22 10.33
CA ALA A 34 10.14 10.82 9.38
C ALA A 34 10.10 10.12 8.02
N ILE A 35 10.04 8.80 8.02
CA ILE A 35 9.90 8.02 6.78
C ILE A 35 8.58 8.33 6.10
N ALA A 36 7.49 8.40 6.86
CA ALA A 36 6.17 8.71 6.32
C ALA A 36 6.14 10.10 5.67
N ASP A 37 6.73 11.09 6.34
CA ASP A 37 6.81 12.44 5.81
C ASP A 37 7.59 12.49 4.48
N TYR A 38 8.70 11.76 4.42
CA TYR A 38 9.52 11.70 3.20
C TYR A 38 8.77 11.01 2.05
N LEU A 39 8.03 9.95 2.33
CA LEU A 39 7.21 9.28 1.32
C LEU A 39 6.13 10.21 0.76
N GLN A 40 5.50 11.00 1.62
CA GLN A 40 4.44 11.90 1.21
C GLN A 40 4.96 13.12 0.46
N HIS A 41 5.99 13.77 0.99
CA HIS A 41 6.45 15.09 0.53
C HIS A 41 7.78 15.07 -0.21
N GLY A 42 8.45 13.93 -0.28
CA GLY A 42 9.73 13.81 -0.96
C GLY A 42 9.59 13.80 -2.48
N PRO A 43 10.72 13.65 -3.19
CA PRO A 43 10.70 13.61 -4.66
C PRO A 43 10.00 12.36 -5.17
N LYS A 44 9.61 12.38 -6.46
CA LYS A 44 8.96 11.22 -7.09
C LYS A 44 9.83 9.97 -7.07
N ARG A 45 11.13 10.14 -7.19
CA ARG A 45 12.11 9.05 -7.10
C ARG A 45 12.89 9.25 -5.82
N LEU A 46 12.73 8.33 -4.88
CA LEU A 46 13.35 8.45 -3.56
C LEU A 46 13.96 7.12 -3.13
N GLN A 47 14.85 7.20 -2.16
CA GLN A 47 15.49 6.04 -1.55
C GLN A 47 15.45 6.21 -0.05
N ILE A 48 15.10 5.14 0.65
CA ILE A 48 15.06 5.12 2.11
C ILE A 48 16.04 4.08 2.61
N GLN A 49 17.01 4.53 3.39
CA GLN A 49 17.95 3.66 4.09
C GLN A 49 17.72 3.83 5.58
N ALA A 50 17.39 2.76 6.26
CA ALA A 50 17.11 2.79 7.69
C ALA A 50 17.54 1.46 8.31
N PHE A 51 17.75 1.47 9.62
CA PHE A 51 18.17 0.28 10.34
C PHE A 51 17.11 -0.81 10.28
N ARG A 52 17.56 -2.07 10.41
CA ARG A 52 16.66 -3.22 10.44
C ARG A 52 15.78 -3.13 11.70
N GLY A 53 14.49 -3.38 11.53
CA GLY A 53 13.54 -3.33 12.64
C GLY A 53 12.79 -2.02 12.79
N VAL A 54 13.10 -1.01 11.97
CA VAL A 54 12.36 0.26 12.02
C VAL A 54 10.93 0.12 11.48
N GLY A 55 10.64 -0.96 10.74
CA GLY A 55 9.32 -1.19 10.17
C GLY A 55 9.15 -0.63 8.76
N LYS A 56 10.21 -0.55 7.97
CA LYS A 56 10.16 -0.01 6.59
C LYS A 56 9.10 -0.70 5.73
N SER A 57 9.05 -2.02 5.78
CA SER A 57 8.09 -2.78 4.97
C SER A 57 6.65 -2.48 5.36
N TRP A 58 6.38 -2.33 6.65
CA TRP A 58 5.05 -1.99 7.16
C TRP A 58 4.65 -0.59 6.73
N ILE A 59 5.57 0.38 6.82
CA ILE A 59 5.32 1.76 6.41
C ILE A 59 5.12 1.83 4.90
N THR A 60 5.90 1.08 4.13
CA THR A 60 5.75 1.01 2.67
C THR A 60 4.40 0.43 2.29
N GLY A 61 3.98 -0.65 2.97
CA GLY A 61 2.65 -1.21 2.77
C GLY A 61 1.54 -0.23 3.11
N ALA A 62 1.68 0.48 4.21
CA ALA A 62 0.73 1.54 4.58
C ALA A 62 0.66 2.63 3.52
N PHE A 63 1.79 3.01 2.93
CA PHE A 63 1.84 4.00 1.86
C PHE A 63 1.11 3.53 0.60
N VAL A 64 1.24 2.26 0.26
CA VAL A 64 0.49 1.68 -0.87
C VAL A 64 -1.01 1.79 -0.61
N LEU A 65 -1.47 1.42 0.59
CA LEU A 65 -2.88 1.52 0.96
C LEU A 65 -3.36 2.96 0.96
N TRP A 66 -2.54 3.89 1.46
CA TRP A 66 -2.88 5.31 1.44
C TRP A 66 -3.03 5.85 0.03
N THR A 67 -2.15 5.43 -0.88
CA THR A 67 -2.22 5.81 -2.29
C THR A 67 -3.54 5.34 -2.90
N LEU A 68 -3.94 4.11 -2.65
CA LEU A 68 -5.22 3.57 -3.11
C LEU A 68 -6.41 4.20 -2.39
N PHE A 69 -6.25 4.55 -1.13
CA PHE A 69 -7.27 5.23 -0.34
C PHE A 69 -7.62 6.60 -0.93
N LYS A 70 -6.59 7.32 -1.41
CA LYS A 70 -6.78 8.61 -2.07
C LYS A 70 -7.33 8.46 -3.48
N ASP A 71 -6.82 7.47 -4.23
CA ASP A 71 -7.17 7.27 -5.64
C ASP A 71 -7.15 5.77 -5.97
N PRO A 72 -8.32 5.11 -5.92
CA PRO A 72 -8.41 3.67 -6.22
C PRO A 72 -8.03 3.30 -7.64
N GLU A 73 -7.92 4.27 -8.54
CA GLU A 73 -7.54 4.02 -9.94
C GLU A 73 -6.04 3.85 -10.14
N LYS A 74 -5.22 4.16 -9.12
CA LYS A 74 -3.77 4.03 -9.20
C LYS A 74 -3.34 2.57 -9.35
N LYS A 75 -2.27 2.37 -10.10
CA LYS A 75 -1.67 1.05 -10.32
C LYS A 75 -0.32 1.01 -9.62
N ILE A 76 -0.08 -0.03 -8.83
CA ILE A 76 1.09 -0.14 -7.98
C ILE A 76 1.79 -1.46 -8.28
N MET A 77 3.11 -1.40 -8.37
CA MET A 77 3.94 -2.58 -8.56
C MET A 77 4.90 -2.72 -7.38
N ILE A 78 4.90 -3.87 -6.75
CA ILE A 78 5.80 -4.21 -5.67
C ILE A 78 6.89 -5.12 -6.22
N ILE A 79 8.13 -4.66 -6.17
CA ILE A 79 9.28 -5.39 -6.70
C ILE A 79 10.21 -5.73 -5.56
N SER A 80 10.62 -6.99 -5.47
CA SER A 80 11.57 -7.45 -4.46
C SER A 80 12.59 -8.39 -5.12
N ALA A 81 13.78 -8.46 -4.52
CA ALA A 81 14.77 -9.47 -4.94
C ALA A 81 14.20 -10.88 -4.79
N SER A 82 13.34 -11.10 -3.79
CA SER A 82 12.62 -12.35 -3.59
C SER A 82 11.15 -12.17 -3.98
N LYS A 83 10.69 -13.01 -4.90
CA LYS A 83 9.26 -13.02 -5.27
C LYS A 83 8.39 -13.35 -4.06
N GLU A 84 8.85 -14.23 -3.18
CA GLU A 84 8.14 -14.58 -1.96
C GLU A 84 7.89 -13.37 -1.07
N ARG A 85 8.89 -12.49 -0.91
CA ARG A 85 8.72 -11.26 -0.12
C ARG A 85 7.71 -10.31 -0.75
N ALA A 86 7.74 -10.18 -2.08
CA ALA A 86 6.76 -9.36 -2.78
C ALA A 86 5.35 -9.92 -2.61
N ASP A 87 5.21 -11.23 -2.73
CA ASP A 87 3.91 -11.90 -2.55
C ASP A 87 3.41 -11.77 -1.11
N ASN A 88 4.31 -11.88 -0.13
CA ASN A 88 3.95 -11.69 1.28
C ASN A 88 3.45 -10.27 1.56
N MET A 89 4.05 -9.28 0.94
CA MET A 89 3.57 -7.89 1.04
C MET A 89 2.16 -7.78 0.46
N SER A 90 1.92 -8.38 -0.70
CA SER A 90 0.60 -8.39 -1.33
C SER A 90 -0.45 -9.02 -0.42
N ILE A 91 -0.14 -10.16 0.18
CA ILE A 91 -1.04 -10.84 1.12
C ILE A 91 -1.31 -9.97 2.34
N PHE A 92 -0.29 -9.32 2.88
CA PHE A 92 -0.42 -8.41 4.01
C PHE A 92 -1.39 -7.27 3.70
N LEU A 93 -1.25 -6.66 2.52
CA LEU A 93 -2.14 -5.58 2.09
C LEU A 93 -3.59 -6.05 1.94
N GLN A 94 -3.79 -7.24 1.37
CA GLN A 94 -5.11 -7.83 1.24
C GLN A 94 -5.77 -8.06 2.60
N LYS A 95 -5.01 -8.57 3.56
CA LYS A 95 -5.52 -8.76 4.92
C LYS A 95 -5.93 -7.44 5.56
N LEU A 96 -5.13 -6.40 5.40
CA LEU A 96 -5.46 -5.09 5.94
C LEU A 96 -6.76 -4.53 5.35
N ILE A 97 -6.95 -4.69 4.05
CA ILE A 97 -8.17 -4.24 3.38
C ILE A 97 -9.39 -4.99 3.93
N ILE A 98 -9.27 -6.30 4.14
CA ILE A 98 -10.37 -7.12 4.63
C ILE A 98 -10.67 -6.87 6.10
N GLU A 99 -9.65 -6.73 6.93
CA GLU A 99 -9.79 -6.66 8.38
C GLU A 99 -10.03 -5.24 8.91
N THR A 100 -9.67 -4.21 8.15
CA THR A 100 -9.82 -2.83 8.58
C THR A 100 -11.16 -2.28 8.13
N PRO A 101 -12.10 -1.98 9.06
CA PRO A 101 -13.46 -1.56 8.68
C PRO A 101 -13.50 -0.30 7.82
N TRP A 102 -12.67 0.69 8.12
CA TRP A 102 -12.66 1.96 7.38
C TRP A 102 -11.94 1.88 6.04
N LEU A 103 -11.38 0.71 5.67
CA LEU A 103 -10.87 0.41 4.34
C LEU A 103 -11.86 -0.44 3.51
N SER A 104 -13.05 -0.70 4.03
CA SER A 104 -14.02 -1.59 3.39
C SER A 104 -14.40 -1.14 1.98
N HIS A 105 -14.36 0.15 1.70
CA HIS A 105 -14.67 0.68 0.36
C HIS A 105 -13.63 0.27 -0.70
N LEU A 106 -12.46 -0.18 -0.30
CA LEU A 106 -11.45 -0.70 -1.22
C LEU A 106 -11.66 -2.17 -1.57
N ARG A 107 -12.54 -2.87 -0.85
CA ARG A 107 -12.82 -4.28 -1.16
C ARG A 107 -13.48 -4.39 -2.52
N PRO A 108 -13.03 -5.35 -3.37
CA PRO A 108 -13.67 -5.52 -4.68
C PRO A 108 -15.12 -5.95 -4.50
N LYS A 109 -16.00 -5.40 -5.34
CA LYS A 109 -17.44 -5.72 -5.33
C LYS A 109 -17.79 -6.76 -6.39
N SER A 110 -16.89 -7.02 -7.34
CA SER A 110 -17.12 -7.95 -8.42
C SER A 110 -16.43 -9.28 -8.13
N ASP A 111 -17.11 -10.38 -8.39
CA ASP A 111 -16.53 -11.71 -8.28
C ASP A 111 -15.45 -11.94 -9.35
N ASP A 112 -15.44 -11.13 -10.41
CA ASP A 112 -14.46 -11.20 -11.47
C ASP A 112 -13.17 -10.45 -11.13
N ALA A 113 -13.12 -9.74 -10.02
CA ALA A 113 -11.92 -9.00 -9.60
C ALA A 113 -10.79 -9.96 -9.25
N ARG A 114 -9.56 -9.58 -9.65
CA ARG A 114 -8.38 -10.36 -9.27
C ARG A 114 -8.16 -10.25 -7.77
N TRP A 115 -7.92 -11.39 -7.13
CA TRP A 115 -7.66 -11.42 -5.69
C TRP A 115 -6.77 -12.62 -5.37
N SER A 116 -5.50 -12.50 -5.73
CA SER A 116 -4.50 -13.54 -5.50
C SER A 116 -3.24 -12.91 -4.88
N ARG A 117 -2.33 -13.77 -4.43
CA ARG A 117 -1.07 -13.30 -3.84
C ARG A 117 -0.18 -12.57 -4.84
N ILE A 118 -0.34 -12.81 -6.14
CA ILE A 118 0.48 -12.21 -7.19
C ILE A 118 -0.07 -10.85 -7.59
N SER A 119 -1.40 -10.72 -7.63
CA SER A 119 -2.05 -9.47 -8.03
C SER A 119 -3.45 -9.40 -7.47
N PHE A 120 -3.91 -8.20 -7.19
CA PHE A 120 -5.27 -7.99 -6.75
C PHE A 120 -5.81 -6.65 -7.23
N ASP A 121 -7.14 -6.54 -7.28
CA ASP A 121 -7.84 -5.33 -7.62
C ASP A 121 -8.57 -4.80 -6.40
N VAL A 122 -8.55 -3.48 -6.23
CA VAL A 122 -9.44 -2.79 -5.30
C VAL A 122 -10.71 -2.39 -6.05
N ASN A 123 -11.70 -1.85 -5.35
CA ASN A 123 -12.94 -1.38 -5.97
C ASN A 123 -12.66 -0.13 -6.81
N CYS A 124 -12.48 -0.33 -8.11
CA CYS A 124 -12.16 0.72 -9.07
C CYS A 124 -12.78 0.38 -10.43
N SER A 125 -12.54 1.26 -11.40
CA SER A 125 -12.97 1.03 -12.78
C SER A 125 -12.25 -0.18 -13.38
N PRO A 126 -12.88 -0.91 -14.32
CA PRO A 126 -12.21 -2.04 -14.98
C PRO A 126 -10.96 -1.61 -15.74
N HIS A 127 -9.86 -2.31 -15.50
CA HIS A 127 -8.58 -2.07 -16.17
C HIS A 127 -7.91 -3.39 -16.49
N GLN A 128 -7.04 -3.38 -17.51
CA GLN A 128 -6.23 -4.54 -17.84
C GLN A 128 -5.17 -4.79 -16.79
N ALA A 129 -4.56 -3.72 -16.27
CA ALA A 129 -3.55 -3.82 -15.22
C ALA A 129 -4.20 -4.01 -13.85
N PRO A 130 -3.65 -4.86 -12.98
CA PRO A 130 -4.16 -4.99 -11.61
C PRO A 130 -3.85 -3.74 -10.79
N SER A 131 -4.63 -3.52 -9.73
CA SER A 131 -4.38 -2.41 -8.81
C SER A 131 -3.02 -2.56 -8.12
N VAL A 132 -2.70 -3.77 -7.65
CA VAL A 132 -1.40 -4.10 -7.06
C VAL A 132 -0.89 -5.39 -7.69
N LYS A 133 0.37 -5.38 -8.10
CA LYS A 133 1.04 -6.55 -8.67
C LYS A 133 2.37 -6.77 -7.96
N SER A 134 2.67 -8.00 -7.57
CA SER A 134 3.95 -8.35 -6.99
C SER A 134 4.84 -9.05 -8.01
N VAL A 135 6.12 -8.69 -8.04
CA VAL A 135 7.07 -9.22 -9.02
C VAL A 135 8.42 -9.43 -8.33
N GLY A 136 9.08 -10.54 -8.64
CA GLY A 136 10.49 -10.71 -8.31
C GLY A 136 11.35 -9.94 -9.32
N ILE A 137 12.54 -9.50 -8.90
CA ILE A 137 13.41 -8.70 -9.77
C ILE A 137 13.85 -9.46 -11.02
N THR A 138 13.89 -10.79 -10.94
CA THR A 138 14.18 -11.65 -12.09
C THR A 138 12.95 -12.01 -12.90
N GLY A 139 11.76 -11.58 -12.44
CA GLY A 139 10.50 -11.83 -13.15
C GLY A 139 10.33 -10.90 -14.33
N GLN A 140 9.25 -11.13 -15.07
CA GLN A 140 8.97 -10.35 -16.26
C GLN A 140 8.29 -9.04 -15.90
N LEU A 141 8.99 -7.95 -16.15
CA LEU A 141 8.50 -6.58 -15.93
C LEU A 141 7.97 -5.96 -17.22
N THR A 142 8.37 -6.49 -18.37
CA THR A 142 8.00 -5.98 -19.68
C THR A 142 6.48 -6.03 -19.89
N GLY A 143 5.89 -4.95 -20.34
CA GLY A 143 4.46 -4.86 -20.59
C GLY A 143 3.63 -4.54 -19.35
N SER A 144 4.25 -4.44 -18.18
CA SER A 144 3.56 -4.07 -16.95
C SER A 144 3.43 -2.56 -16.83
N ARG A 145 2.31 -2.11 -16.27
CA ARG A 145 2.04 -0.68 -16.03
C ARG A 145 1.90 -0.42 -14.54
N ALA A 146 2.48 0.67 -14.09
CA ALA A 146 2.33 1.11 -12.71
C ALA A 146 2.52 2.63 -12.60
N ASP A 147 1.72 3.25 -11.76
CA ASP A 147 1.86 4.67 -11.39
C ASP A 147 2.86 4.81 -10.24
N VAL A 148 2.96 3.80 -9.39
CA VAL A 148 3.88 3.75 -8.26
C VAL A 148 4.61 2.40 -8.28
N MET A 149 5.91 2.45 -8.04
CA MET A 149 6.75 1.26 -8.11
C MET A 149 7.72 1.20 -6.93
#